data_296e3b436c27e85daca5e0ed2545c36e
#
_entry.id   296e3b436c27e85daca5e0ed2545c36e
#
_cell.length_a   1.000
_cell.length_b   1.000
_cell.length_c   1.000
_cell.angle_alpha   90.00
_cell.angle_beta   90.00
_cell.angle_gamma   90.00
#
_symmetry.space_group_name_H-M   'P 1'
#
loop_
_entity.id
_entity.type
_entity.pdbx_description
1 polymer ?
#
loop_
_entity_poly.entity_id
_entity_poly.type
_entity_poly.pdbx_seq_one_letter_code
_entity_poly.pdbx_strand_id
1 'polypeptide(L)'
;MMVRRTLCSAVLFTGLALPAPAQNLELDTVEFFSPAVDRNMKYNILLPSDYASSAERYPVLYLLHGLTGNYTNWGRSNGSPFYASLYDDVIIVMPDVGNSWYVNWAENEGGQQNNWEDHVVTDVVNHVDWNFRTIARREGRAIAGLSMGGYGAITLGLRHPDMFISIGSTSGALEYARGAAQRLSGDASAGRGRGRELTPEQRAARQAQQRRPNPLIGVDGFSSQVERTPQGRAFATIEDAAAYDPFTLIDQVPPDQLPHIYLDCGTEDRLIAGARELAGILMERDIPFDYMQMGGAHNSAYWIQSMGRIIGVQYEVMQRALGQRPSGRRRPTN
;
A
#
# COMPACT_ATOMS: atom_id res chain seq x y z
N MET A 1 -41.52 -68.68 -32.57
CA MET A 1 -40.77 -67.60 -33.06
C MET A 1 -40.51 -66.62 -31.90
N MET A 2 -39.30 -66.73 -31.33
CA MET A 2 -38.97 -66.09 -30.03
C MET A 2 -38.07 -64.90 -30.32
N VAL A 3 -38.57 -63.67 -30.06
CA VAL A 3 -37.81 -62.42 -30.32
C VAL A 3 -37.01 -62.10 -29.02
N ARG A 4 -35.69 -62.20 -29.14
CA ARG A 4 -34.74 -61.76 -28.07
C ARG A 4 -34.61 -60.26 -28.13
N ARG A 5 -34.98 -59.56 -27.04
CA ARG A 5 -34.70 -58.12 -26.85
C ARG A 5 -33.33 -57.99 -26.16
N THR A 6 -32.41 -57.37 -26.88
CA THR A 6 -31.09 -57.01 -26.34
C THR A 6 -31.21 -55.65 -25.61
N LEU A 7 -30.97 -55.63 -24.30
CA LEU A 7 -30.87 -54.37 -23.53
C LEU A 7 -29.43 -53.84 -23.73
N CYS A 8 -29.31 -52.64 -24.34
CA CYS A 8 -28.10 -51.86 -24.29
C CYS A 8 -28.05 -51.04 -23.01
N SER A 9 -27.19 -51.38 -22.06
CA SER A 9 -26.87 -50.56 -20.89
C SER A 9 -25.90 -49.43 -21.29
N ALA A 10 -26.36 -48.19 -21.25
CA ALA A 10 -25.54 -47.00 -21.38
C ALA A 10 -24.86 -46.74 -20.03
N VAL A 11 -23.54 -46.87 -19.99
CA VAL A 11 -22.71 -46.46 -18.84
C VAL A 11 -22.47 -44.96 -18.96
N LEU A 12 -23.12 -44.16 -18.07
CA LEU A 12 -22.80 -42.75 -17.89
C LEU A 12 -21.47 -42.62 -17.14
N PHE A 13 -20.42 -42.21 -17.84
CA PHE A 13 -19.20 -41.72 -17.20
C PHE A 13 -19.46 -40.32 -16.63
N THR A 14 -19.72 -40.24 -15.33
CA THR A 14 -19.61 -38.96 -14.59
C THR A 14 -18.13 -38.67 -14.39
N GLY A 15 -17.56 -37.84 -15.28
CA GLY A 15 -16.23 -37.31 -15.08
C GLY A 15 -16.21 -36.44 -13.81
N LEU A 16 -15.55 -36.91 -12.76
CA LEU A 16 -15.16 -36.07 -11.64
C LEU A 16 -14.18 -35.02 -12.18
N ALA A 17 -14.64 -33.76 -12.35
CA ALA A 17 -13.75 -32.64 -12.57
C ALA A 17 -12.86 -32.50 -11.32
N LEU A 18 -11.58 -32.81 -11.45
CA LEU A 18 -10.58 -32.49 -10.43
C LEU A 18 -10.59 -30.96 -10.26
N PRO A 19 -10.56 -30.47 -9.00
CA PRO A 19 -10.42 -29.04 -8.78
C PRO A 19 -9.14 -28.57 -9.50
N ALA A 20 -9.27 -27.53 -10.30
CA ALA A 20 -8.10 -26.87 -10.89
C ALA A 20 -7.12 -26.51 -9.77
N PRO A 21 -5.81 -26.77 -9.93
CA PRO A 21 -4.83 -26.40 -8.94
C PRO A 21 -4.97 -24.90 -8.66
N ALA A 22 -4.98 -24.52 -7.37
CA ALA A 22 -4.94 -23.10 -6.98
C ALA A 22 -3.78 -22.47 -7.73
N GLN A 23 -4.08 -21.54 -8.64
CA GLN A 23 -3.05 -20.84 -9.40
C GLN A 23 -2.25 -20.04 -8.39
N ASN A 24 -1.00 -20.42 -8.16
CA ASN A 24 -0.05 -19.60 -7.44
C ASN A 24 0.18 -18.35 -8.30
N LEU A 25 -0.38 -17.21 -7.88
CA LEU A 25 -0.02 -15.93 -8.46
C LEU A 25 1.49 -15.76 -8.27
N GLU A 26 2.21 -15.69 -9.37
CA GLU A 26 3.65 -15.48 -9.34
C GLU A 26 3.94 -14.05 -8.97
N LEU A 27 4.75 -13.89 -7.94
CA LEU A 27 5.19 -12.58 -7.45
C LEU A 27 6.50 -12.24 -8.14
N ASP A 28 6.45 -11.40 -9.16
CA ASP A 28 7.63 -10.96 -9.90
C ASP A 28 8.28 -9.76 -9.19
N THR A 29 9.62 -9.73 -9.27
CA THR A 29 10.41 -8.59 -8.82
C THR A 29 10.99 -7.86 -10.02
N VAL A 30 10.68 -6.57 -10.12
CA VAL A 30 11.17 -5.68 -11.18
C VAL A 30 12.20 -4.71 -10.59
N GLU A 31 13.34 -4.59 -11.26
CA GLU A 31 14.36 -3.57 -10.95
C GLU A 31 14.38 -2.52 -12.05
N PHE A 32 14.47 -1.24 -11.67
CA PHE A 32 14.53 -0.12 -12.59
C PHE A 32 15.30 1.05 -12.00
N PHE A 33 15.87 1.88 -12.85
CA PHE A 33 16.50 3.11 -12.41
C PHE A 33 15.45 4.19 -12.14
N SER A 34 15.49 4.79 -10.95
CA SER A 34 14.61 5.90 -10.55
C SER A 34 15.39 7.21 -10.55
N PRO A 35 15.11 8.12 -11.50
CA PRO A 35 15.73 9.44 -11.54
C PRO A 35 15.50 10.28 -10.28
N ALA A 36 14.32 10.17 -9.67
CA ALA A 36 13.96 10.95 -8.49
C ALA A 36 14.86 10.69 -7.28
N VAL A 37 15.43 9.50 -7.17
CA VAL A 37 16.31 9.09 -6.07
C VAL A 37 17.72 8.71 -6.55
N ASP A 38 18.00 8.87 -7.85
CA ASP A 38 19.29 8.61 -8.51
C ASP A 38 19.87 7.22 -8.18
N ARG A 39 19.04 6.17 -8.25
CA ARG A 39 19.49 4.80 -7.98
C ARG A 39 18.56 3.74 -8.58
N ASN A 40 19.07 2.50 -8.66
CA ASN A 40 18.25 1.35 -8.98
C ASN A 40 17.34 1.05 -7.80
N MET A 41 16.04 0.96 -8.09
CA MET A 41 14.99 0.64 -7.14
C MET A 41 14.24 -0.60 -7.59
N LYS A 42 13.51 -1.21 -6.66
CA LYS A 42 12.72 -2.42 -6.93
C LYS A 42 11.27 -2.26 -6.51
N TYR A 43 10.42 -2.96 -7.22
CA TYR A 43 9.06 -3.24 -6.77
C TYR A 43 8.70 -4.70 -7.05
N ASN A 44 7.83 -5.26 -6.24
CA ASN A 44 7.14 -6.49 -6.58
C ASN A 44 5.85 -6.18 -7.32
N ILE A 45 5.48 -7.08 -8.22
CA ILE A 45 4.24 -6.99 -8.99
C ILE A 45 3.52 -8.32 -8.98
N LEU A 46 2.20 -8.27 -8.80
CA LEU A 46 1.28 -9.39 -9.03
C LEU A 46 0.44 -9.06 -10.25
N LEU A 47 0.45 -9.96 -11.22
CA LEU A 47 -0.32 -9.85 -12.44
C LEU A 47 -1.58 -10.72 -12.35
N PRO A 48 -2.69 -10.33 -13.02
CA PRO A 48 -3.87 -11.17 -13.18
C PRO A 48 -3.51 -12.54 -13.77
N SER A 49 -4.24 -13.58 -13.38
CA SER A 49 -3.95 -14.96 -13.80
C SER A 49 -4.05 -15.17 -15.31
N ASP A 50 -4.88 -14.39 -15.98
CA ASP A 50 -5.04 -14.41 -17.44
C ASP A 50 -4.14 -13.40 -18.19
N TYR A 51 -3.27 -12.68 -17.46
CA TYR A 51 -2.46 -11.60 -18.04
C TYR A 51 -1.67 -12.04 -19.27
N ALA A 52 -1.06 -13.22 -19.26
CA ALA A 52 -0.26 -13.72 -20.39
C ALA A 52 -1.09 -14.07 -21.64
N SER A 53 -2.35 -14.41 -21.47
CA SER A 53 -3.27 -14.84 -22.53
C SER A 53 -4.29 -13.76 -22.97
N SER A 54 -4.44 -12.70 -22.17
CA SER A 54 -5.36 -11.59 -22.41
C SER A 54 -4.65 -10.41 -23.09
N ALA A 55 -5.39 -9.64 -23.88
CA ALA A 55 -4.97 -8.33 -24.40
C ALA A 55 -5.54 -7.15 -23.60
N GLU A 56 -6.30 -7.43 -22.56
CA GLU A 56 -7.00 -6.43 -21.76
C GLU A 56 -6.02 -5.54 -20.97
N ARG A 57 -6.50 -4.36 -20.58
CA ARG A 57 -5.83 -3.45 -19.66
C ARG A 57 -6.47 -3.54 -18.29
N TYR A 58 -5.68 -3.48 -17.27
CA TYR A 58 -6.06 -3.73 -15.88
C TYR A 58 -5.89 -2.48 -15.00
N PRO A 59 -6.78 -2.25 -14.04
CA PRO A 59 -6.54 -1.26 -12.99
C PRO A 59 -5.34 -1.66 -12.14
N VAL A 60 -4.74 -0.68 -11.47
CA VAL A 60 -3.53 -0.88 -10.66
C VAL A 60 -3.76 -0.43 -9.21
N LEU A 61 -3.45 -1.29 -8.26
CA LEU A 61 -3.37 -0.98 -6.84
C LEU A 61 -1.91 -0.91 -6.40
N TYR A 62 -1.47 0.26 -5.95
CA TYR A 62 -0.16 0.46 -5.33
C TYR A 62 -0.25 0.20 -3.82
N LEU A 63 0.52 -0.78 -3.29
CA LEU A 63 0.56 -1.15 -1.87
C LEU A 63 1.87 -0.71 -1.22
N LEU A 64 1.79 0.27 -0.35
CA LEU A 64 2.92 0.92 0.31
C LEU A 64 3.29 0.23 1.63
N HIS A 65 4.57 -0.11 1.81
CA HIS A 65 5.07 -0.78 3.01
C HIS A 65 5.24 0.15 4.21
N GLY A 66 5.32 -0.41 5.42
CA GLY A 66 5.59 0.32 6.65
C GLY A 66 7.08 0.60 6.87
N LEU A 67 7.38 1.36 7.92
CA LEU A 67 8.75 1.66 8.35
C LEU A 67 9.53 0.36 8.59
N THR A 68 10.79 0.33 8.17
CA THR A 68 11.69 -0.84 8.19
C THR A 68 11.31 -1.97 7.21
N GLY A 69 10.23 -1.80 6.49
CA GLY A 69 9.79 -2.71 5.45
C GLY A 69 10.46 -2.47 4.09
N ASN A 70 10.06 -3.23 3.10
CA ASN A 70 10.48 -3.10 1.70
C ASN A 70 9.42 -3.67 0.74
N TYR A 71 9.71 -3.71 -0.54
CA TYR A 71 8.82 -4.24 -1.58
C TYR A 71 8.33 -5.69 -1.33
N THR A 72 8.99 -6.47 -0.46
CA THR A 72 8.59 -7.87 -0.19
C THR A 72 7.58 -8.02 0.95
N ASN A 73 7.33 -6.95 1.73
CA ASN A 73 6.51 -7.03 2.94
C ASN A 73 5.09 -7.53 2.68
N TRP A 74 4.45 -6.96 1.70
CA TRP A 74 3.08 -7.32 1.36
C TRP A 74 2.98 -8.74 0.80
N GLY A 75 3.95 -9.14 -0.02
CA GLY A 75 3.98 -10.46 -0.65
C GLY A 75 4.30 -11.60 0.31
N ARG A 76 5.19 -11.39 1.27
CA ARG A 76 5.68 -12.45 2.17
C ARG A 76 5.04 -12.43 3.55
N SER A 77 4.95 -11.26 4.17
CA SER A 77 4.58 -11.15 5.58
C SER A 77 3.08 -10.96 5.79
N ASN A 78 2.38 -10.41 4.82
CA ASN A 78 1.00 -9.99 4.99
C ASN A 78 -0.01 -10.75 4.11
N GLY A 79 0.41 -11.73 3.31
CA GLY A 79 -0.50 -12.62 2.58
C GLY A 79 -1.20 -11.98 1.37
N SER A 80 -0.68 -10.86 0.81
CA SER A 80 -1.30 -10.18 -0.33
C SER A 80 -1.54 -11.09 -1.55
N PRO A 81 -0.68 -12.06 -1.90
CA PRO A 81 -0.96 -12.95 -3.03
C PRO A 81 -2.25 -13.74 -2.86
N PHE A 82 -2.54 -14.19 -1.62
CA PHE A 82 -3.80 -14.89 -1.33
C PHE A 82 -5.00 -13.98 -1.55
N TYR A 83 -4.97 -12.77 -1.00
CA TYR A 83 -6.09 -11.84 -1.15
C TYR A 83 -6.21 -11.28 -2.57
N ALA A 84 -5.08 -11.06 -3.25
CA ALA A 84 -5.07 -10.66 -4.66
C ALA A 84 -5.72 -11.70 -5.57
N SER A 85 -5.56 -12.99 -5.27
CA SER A 85 -6.22 -14.07 -6.03
C SER A 85 -7.75 -14.05 -5.97
N LEU A 86 -8.33 -13.29 -5.03
CA LEU A 86 -9.78 -13.08 -4.95
C LEU A 86 -10.27 -12.01 -5.94
N TYR A 87 -9.35 -11.21 -6.50
CA TYR A 87 -9.61 -10.09 -7.39
C TYR A 87 -8.67 -10.22 -8.61
N ASP A 88 -9.01 -11.12 -9.51
CA ASP A 88 -8.15 -11.64 -10.59
C ASP A 88 -7.99 -10.68 -11.79
N ASP A 89 -8.55 -9.50 -11.72
CA ASP A 89 -8.56 -8.48 -12.77
C ASP A 89 -7.94 -7.14 -12.31
N VAL A 90 -6.94 -7.18 -11.41
CA VAL A 90 -6.19 -6.03 -10.92
C VAL A 90 -4.69 -6.35 -10.86
N ILE A 91 -3.88 -5.41 -11.30
CA ILE A 91 -2.43 -5.43 -11.10
C ILE A 91 -2.14 -4.87 -9.71
N ILE A 92 -1.30 -5.55 -8.91
CA ILE A 92 -0.85 -5.03 -7.61
C ILE A 92 0.63 -4.75 -7.65
N VAL A 93 1.04 -3.53 -7.33
CA VAL A 93 2.42 -3.05 -7.33
C VAL A 93 2.84 -2.69 -5.90
N MET A 94 4.00 -3.17 -5.48
CA MET A 94 4.54 -3.00 -4.13
C MET A 94 5.93 -2.37 -4.20
N PRO A 95 6.04 -1.02 -4.26
CA PRO A 95 7.33 -0.34 -4.41
C PRO A 95 8.16 -0.37 -3.13
N ASP A 96 9.48 -0.30 -3.28
CA ASP A 96 10.41 0.02 -2.20
C ASP A 96 10.64 1.53 -2.11
N VAL A 97 10.66 2.07 -0.92
CA VAL A 97 11.00 3.47 -0.66
C VAL A 97 11.96 3.62 0.53
N GLY A 98 12.47 2.53 1.09
CA GLY A 98 13.22 2.57 2.33
C GLY A 98 12.41 3.18 3.48
N ASN A 99 13.08 3.95 4.33
CA ASN A 99 12.46 4.63 5.49
C ASN A 99 12.17 6.11 5.19
N SER A 100 11.69 6.41 3.99
CA SER A 100 11.60 7.77 3.44
C SER A 100 10.37 8.56 3.88
N TRP A 101 9.34 7.90 4.41
CA TRP A 101 8.04 8.47 4.70
C TRP A 101 7.25 8.94 3.47
N TYR A 102 7.66 8.55 2.27
CA TYR A 102 6.97 8.89 1.01
C TYR A 102 6.93 10.41 0.72
N VAL A 103 7.90 11.16 1.20
CA VAL A 103 7.98 12.62 1.01
C VAL A 103 9.25 13.00 0.25
N ASN A 104 9.20 14.07 -0.51
CA ASN A 104 10.41 14.70 -1.04
C ASN A 104 11.10 15.45 0.10
N TRP A 105 12.33 15.08 0.41
CA TRP A 105 13.05 15.62 1.55
C TRP A 105 13.51 17.05 1.27
N ALA A 106 13.23 17.96 2.20
CA ALA A 106 13.61 19.36 2.09
C ALA A 106 15.12 19.56 2.05
N GLU A 107 15.88 18.73 2.78
CA GLU A 107 17.34 18.79 2.78
C GLU A 107 17.93 17.40 2.57
N ASN A 108 18.85 17.32 1.63
CA ASN A 108 19.60 16.12 1.27
C ASN A 108 21.02 16.21 1.80
N GLU A 109 21.52 15.14 2.40
CA GLU A 109 22.88 14.98 2.87
C GLU A 109 23.57 13.79 2.18
N GLY A 110 24.91 13.75 2.23
CA GLY A 110 25.68 12.62 1.71
C GLY A 110 25.61 12.44 0.19
N GLY A 111 25.21 13.46 -0.56
CA GLY A 111 25.07 13.38 -2.01
C GLY A 111 23.88 12.56 -2.51
N GLN A 112 22.96 12.20 -1.62
CA GLN A 112 21.75 11.47 -1.98
C GLN A 112 20.67 12.40 -2.53
N GLN A 113 19.92 11.94 -3.53
CA GLN A 113 18.63 12.51 -3.88
C GLN A 113 17.53 11.76 -3.11
N ASN A 114 16.63 12.49 -2.45
CA ASN A 114 15.59 11.93 -1.62
C ASN A 114 14.19 12.45 -2.01
N ASN A 115 13.87 12.43 -3.32
CA ASN A 115 12.58 12.82 -3.87
C ASN A 115 11.65 11.59 -3.91
N TRP A 116 11.26 11.11 -2.74
CA TRP A 116 10.55 9.83 -2.62
C TRP A 116 9.06 9.90 -2.97
N GLU A 117 8.44 11.06 -2.87
CA GLU A 117 7.14 11.31 -3.49
C GLU A 117 7.22 11.12 -5.00
N ASP A 118 8.16 11.82 -5.67
CA ASP A 118 8.35 11.74 -7.12
C ASP A 118 8.73 10.33 -7.56
N HIS A 119 9.53 9.63 -6.74
CA HIS A 119 9.83 8.22 -6.99
C HIS A 119 8.56 7.38 -7.11
N VAL A 120 7.57 7.56 -6.24
CA VAL A 120 6.33 6.77 -6.28
C VAL A 120 5.39 7.26 -7.37
N VAL A 121 5.04 8.55 -7.37
CA VAL A 121 3.97 9.08 -8.22
C VAL A 121 4.42 9.33 -9.66
N THR A 122 5.73 9.47 -9.89
CA THR A 122 6.29 9.68 -11.23
C THR A 122 7.03 8.45 -11.72
N ASP A 123 8.09 8.04 -11.05
CA ASP A 123 8.98 7.01 -11.60
C ASP A 123 8.33 5.62 -11.59
N VAL A 124 7.79 5.19 -10.44
CA VAL A 124 7.12 3.87 -10.34
C VAL A 124 5.89 3.83 -11.23
N VAL A 125 5.01 4.85 -11.15
CA VAL A 125 3.76 4.87 -11.93
C VAL A 125 4.05 4.85 -13.42
N ASN A 126 4.96 5.70 -13.90
CA ASN A 126 5.32 5.74 -15.33
C ASN A 126 6.00 4.45 -15.78
N HIS A 127 6.89 3.87 -14.96
CA HIS A 127 7.55 2.61 -15.31
C HIS A 127 6.52 1.46 -15.41
N VAL A 128 5.56 1.40 -14.50
CA VAL A 128 4.49 0.39 -14.53
C VAL A 128 3.59 0.58 -15.74
N ASP A 129 3.15 1.80 -16.02
CA ASP A 129 2.28 2.10 -17.16
C ASP A 129 2.95 1.83 -18.51
N TRP A 130 4.27 2.03 -18.59
CA TRP A 130 5.04 1.78 -19.81
C TRP A 130 5.24 0.28 -20.09
N ASN A 131 5.49 -0.50 -19.04
CA ASN A 131 5.87 -1.90 -19.18
C ASN A 131 4.70 -2.89 -19.06
N PHE A 132 3.57 -2.46 -18.50
CA PHE A 132 2.42 -3.33 -18.25
C PHE A 132 1.14 -2.75 -18.84
N ARG A 133 0.18 -3.62 -19.12
CA ARG A 133 -1.12 -3.25 -19.67
C ARG A 133 -2.02 -2.68 -18.57
N THR A 134 -1.76 -1.44 -18.20
CA THR A 134 -2.53 -0.70 -17.19
C THR A 134 -3.63 0.15 -17.80
N ILE A 135 -4.67 0.44 -17.02
CA ILE A 135 -5.61 1.54 -17.30
C ILE A 135 -4.98 2.82 -16.74
N ALA A 136 -4.12 3.46 -17.55
CA ALA A 136 -3.25 4.57 -17.17
C ALA A 136 -4.01 5.91 -16.99
N ARG A 137 -5.00 5.93 -16.10
CA ARG A 137 -5.80 7.11 -15.73
C ARG A 137 -6.32 6.99 -14.30
N ARG A 138 -6.79 8.09 -13.73
CA ARG A 138 -7.25 8.19 -12.34
C ARG A 138 -8.18 7.05 -11.91
N GLU A 139 -9.21 6.76 -12.72
CA GLU A 139 -10.22 5.73 -12.43
C GLU A 139 -9.63 4.31 -12.36
N GLY A 140 -8.50 4.10 -13.04
CA GLY A 140 -7.76 2.84 -13.05
C GLY A 140 -6.67 2.73 -11.98
N ARG A 141 -6.53 3.70 -11.07
CA ARG A 141 -5.47 3.68 -10.05
C ARG A 141 -6.01 3.86 -8.64
N ALA A 142 -5.51 3.05 -7.73
CA ALA A 142 -5.68 3.21 -6.28
C ALA A 142 -4.33 3.07 -5.58
N ILE A 143 -4.20 3.70 -4.41
CA ILE A 143 -3.00 3.61 -3.56
C ILE A 143 -3.41 3.34 -2.12
N ALA A 144 -2.76 2.39 -1.49
CA ALA A 144 -3.05 2.03 -0.10
C ALA A 144 -1.78 1.59 0.62
N GLY A 145 -1.79 1.59 1.95
CA GLY A 145 -0.59 1.19 2.67
C GLY A 145 -0.82 0.97 4.16
N LEU A 146 0.22 0.45 4.82
CA LEU A 146 0.24 0.22 6.26
C LEU A 146 1.23 1.14 6.98
N SER A 147 0.88 1.60 8.18
CA SER A 147 1.78 2.36 9.06
C SER A 147 2.36 3.60 8.35
N MET A 148 3.69 3.66 8.13
CA MET A 148 4.35 4.67 7.29
C MET A 148 3.72 4.71 5.87
N GLY A 149 3.43 3.55 5.26
CA GLY A 149 2.76 3.46 3.96
C GLY A 149 1.31 3.93 3.99
N GLY A 150 0.61 3.74 5.11
CA GLY A 150 -0.74 4.28 5.30
C GLY A 150 -0.76 5.82 5.34
N TYR A 151 0.24 6.42 5.99
CA TYR A 151 0.49 7.85 5.92
C TYR A 151 0.80 8.27 4.47
N GLY A 152 1.75 7.57 3.82
CA GLY A 152 2.14 7.86 2.43
C GLY A 152 0.96 7.78 1.47
N ALA A 153 0.11 6.76 1.56
CA ALA A 153 -1.04 6.59 0.67
C ALA A 153 -2.06 7.74 0.80
N ILE A 154 -2.38 8.16 2.03
CA ILE A 154 -3.30 9.30 2.24
C ILE A 154 -2.65 10.59 1.75
N THR A 155 -1.40 10.84 2.12
CA THR A 155 -0.70 12.07 1.76
C THR A 155 -0.51 12.20 0.25
N LEU A 156 0.01 11.16 -0.41
CA LEU A 156 0.22 11.17 -1.85
C LEU A 156 -1.10 11.30 -2.62
N GLY A 157 -2.15 10.60 -2.19
CA GLY A 157 -3.44 10.69 -2.85
C GLY A 157 -4.13 12.04 -2.70
N LEU A 158 -3.94 12.75 -1.58
CA LEU A 158 -4.45 14.10 -1.39
C LEU A 158 -3.62 15.16 -2.11
N ARG A 159 -2.30 14.93 -2.29
CA ARG A 159 -1.41 15.82 -3.05
C ARG A 159 -1.55 15.65 -4.55
N HIS A 160 -1.97 14.45 -5.00
CA HIS A 160 -2.16 14.10 -6.41
C HIS A 160 -3.57 13.56 -6.66
N PRO A 161 -4.62 14.36 -6.41
CA PRO A 161 -6.01 13.90 -6.49
C PRO A 161 -6.46 13.53 -7.90
N ASP A 162 -5.72 13.96 -8.91
CA ASP A 162 -5.90 13.62 -10.33
C ASP A 162 -5.30 12.24 -10.70
N MET A 163 -4.51 11.62 -9.83
CA MET A 163 -3.84 10.36 -10.11
C MET A 163 -4.59 9.13 -9.61
N PHE A 164 -5.27 9.22 -8.45
CA PHE A 164 -5.86 8.08 -7.76
C PHE A 164 -7.34 8.30 -7.49
N ILE A 165 -8.18 7.32 -7.84
CA ILE A 165 -9.62 7.37 -7.55
C ILE A 165 -9.92 6.94 -6.12
N SER A 166 -9.02 6.18 -5.48
CA SER A 166 -9.18 5.67 -4.12
C SER A 166 -7.85 5.61 -3.39
N ILE A 167 -7.87 5.96 -2.11
CA ILE A 167 -6.72 5.95 -1.20
C ILE A 167 -7.07 5.19 0.08
N GLY A 168 -6.11 4.45 0.63
CA GLY A 168 -6.37 3.59 1.77
C GLY A 168 -5.26 3.55 2.81
N SER A 169 -5.63 3.56 4.09
CA SER A 169 -4.69 3.49 5.21
C SER A 169 -5.10 2.43 6.22
N THR A 170 -4.23 1.48 6.49
CA THR A 170 -4.35 0.57 7.64
C THR A 170 -3.30 0.89 8.69
N SER A 171 -3.73 1.13 9.93
CA SER A 171 -2.82 1.55 11.02
C SER A 171 -1.89 2.70 10.64
N GLY A 172 -2.36 3.68 9.86
CA GLY A 172 -1.53 4.75 9.32
C GLY A 172 -0.93 5.68 10.36
N ALA A 173 0.34 6.06 10.19
CA ALA A 173 1.03 7.03 11.04
C ALA A 173 0.67 8.48 10.63
N LEU A 174 -0.62 8.80 10.56
CA LEU A 174 -1.17 10.02 9.96
C LEU A 174 -0.66 11.31 10.60
N GLU A 175 -0.27 11.27 11.87
CA GLU A 175 0.26 12.42 12.62
C GLU A 175 1.77 12.70 12.35
N TYR A 176 2.42 12.02 11.38
CA TYR A 176 3.88 12.11 11.20
C TYR A 176 4.34 13.54 10.89
N ALA A 177 3.76 14.18 9.88
CA ALA A 177 4.12 15.53 9.47
C ALA A 177 3.76 16.57 10.55
N ARG A 178 2.56 16.47 11.13
CA ARG A 178 2.13 17.31 12.26
C ARG A 178 3.09 17.21 13.44
N GLY A 179 3.50 16.00 13.82
CA GLY A 179 4.50 15.79 14.87
C GLY A 179 5.87 16.36 14.53
N ALA A 180 6.24 16.43 13.25
CA ALA A 180 7.45 17.11 12.80
C ALA A 180 7.31 18.65 12.93
N ALA A 181 6.21 19.24 12.48
CA ALA A 181 5.92 20.65 12.65
C ALA A 181 5.97 21.09 14.11
N GLN A 182 5.37 20.32 15.03
CA GLN A 182 5.43 20.58 16.46
C GLN A 182 6.87 20.56 17.02
N ARG A 183 7.71 19.64 16.55
CA ARG A 183 9.13 19.62 16.94
C ARG A 183 9.91 20.83 16.42
N LEU A 184 9.59 21.29 15.22
CA LEU A 184 10.20 22.46 14.58
C LEU A 184 9.77 23.78 15.23
N SER A 185 8.52 23.86 15.76
CA SER A 185 8.05 25.04 16.50
C SER A 185 8.70 25.23 17.87
N GLY A 186 9.49 24.25 18.35
CA GLY A 186 10.09 24.30 19.67
C GLY A 186 9.12 24.04 20.82
N ASP A 187 7.88 23.64 20.52
CA ASP A 187 6.89 23.26 21.53
C ASP A 187 7.25 21.92 22.18
N ALA A 188 8.01 22.01 23.30
CA ALA A 188 8.44 20.85 24.07
C ALA A 188 7.28 20.05 24.69
N SER A 189 6.04 20.56 24.68
CA SER A 189 4.87 19.89 25.26
C SER A 189 4.41 18.74 24.36
N ALA A 190 4.57 18.86 23.06
CA ALA A 190 4.09 17.90 22.06
C ALA A 190 4.89 16.58 22.01
N GLY A 191 6.16 16.61 22.47
CA GLY A 191 7.03 15.42 22.49
C GLY A 191 6.88 14.51 23.72
N ARG A 192 6.17 14.93 24.76
CA ARG A 192 6.11 14.21 26.06
C ARG A 192 5.07 13.10 26.15
N GLY A 193 4.24 12.92 25.12
CA GLY A 193 3.08 12.04 25.22
C GLY A 193 3.32 10.57 24.88
N ARG A 194 4.35 10.15 24.13
CA ARG A 194 4.36 8.79 23.53
C ARG A 194 5.71 8.09 23.36
N GLY A 195 6.78 8.53 24.00
CA GLY A 195 8.05 7.81 23.98
C GLY A 195 8.70 7.80 25.34
N ARG A 196 8.73 6.65 26.01
CA ARG A 196 9.66 6.43 27.12
C ARG A 196 11.05 6.84 26.62
N GLU A 197 11.63 7.86 27.23
CA GLU A 197 12.96 8.33 26.89
C GLU A 197 13.92 7.14 26.98
N LEU A 198 14.50 6.75 25.85
CA LEU A 198 15.43 5.64 25.81
C LEU A 198 16.69 6.04 26.55
N THR A 199 17.20 5.18 27.43
CA THR A 199 18.51 5.39 28.04
C THR A 199 19.61 5.42 26.98
N PRO A 200 20.78 6.01 27.24
CA PRO A 200 21.89 5.98 26.28
C PRO A 200 22.23 4.57 25.79
N GLU A 201 22.16 3.56 26.68
CA GLU A 201 22.39 2.17 26.33
C GLU A 201 21.28 1.62 25.40
N GLN A 202 20.02 1.96 25.65
CA GLN A 202 18.90 1.56 24.80
C GLN A 202 18.99 2.22 23.43
N ARG A 203 19.45 3.48 23.35
CA ARG A 203 19.72 4.17 22.07
C ARG A 203 20.88 3.48 21.31
N ALA A 204 21.97 3.16 22.02
CA ALA A 204 23.11 2.46 21.41
C ALA A 204 22.72 1.05 20.93
N ALA A 205 21.94 0.30 21.73
CA ALA A 205 21.45 -1.01 21.34
C ALA A 205 20.53 -0.95 20.12
N ARG A 206 19.65 0.06 20.04
CA ARG A 206 18.77 0.31 18.88
C ARG A 206 19.56 0.67 17.63
N GLN A 207 20.58 1.53 17.77
CA GLN A 207 21.49 1.85 16.66
C GLN A 207 22.29 0.64 16.19
N ALA A 208 22.82 -0.17 17.14
CA ALA A 208 23.51 -1.40 16.81
C ALA A 208 22.61 -2.41 16.09
N GLN A 209 21.35 -2.51 16.48
CA GLN A 209 20.36 -3.36 15.82
C GLN A 209 20.03 -2.86 14.40
N GLN A 210 19.92 -1.54 14.21
CA GLN A 210 19.70 -0.92 12.90
C GLN A 210 20.89 -1.10 11.94
N ARG A 211 22.11 -1.22 12.50
CA ARG A 211 23.35 -1.44 11.72
C ARG A 211 23.62 -2.91 11.41
N ARG A 212 22.86 -3.86 11.98
CA ARG A 212 23.04 -5.28 11.66
C ARG A 212 22.65 -5.53 10.21
N PRO A 213 23.47 -6.24 9.42
CA PRO A 213 23.08 -6.69 8.10
C PRO A 213 21.78 -7.51 8.23
N ASN A 214 20.77 -7.13 7.50
CA ASN A 214 19.58 -7.96 7.35
C ASN A 214 19.78 -8.80 6.09
N PRO A 215 19.86 -10.14 6.19
CA PRO A 215 20.08 -11.01 5.03
C PRO A 215 18.97 -10.89 3.97
N LEU A 216 17.83 -10.28 4.29
CA LEU A 216 16.74 -10.00 3.35
C LEU A 216 16.90 -8.63 2.65
N ILE A 217 17.77 -7.74 3.16
CA ILE A 217 17.93 -6.37 2.64
C ILE A 217 18.92 -6.30 1.47
N GLY A 218 19.88 -7.21 1.39
CA GLY A 218 20.83 -7.26 0.27
C GLY A 218 20.21 -7.53 -1.12
N VAL A 219 18.90 -7.82 -1.16
CA VAL A 219 18.14 -8.05 -2.40
C VAL A 219 17.45 -6.78 -2.91
N ASP A 220 17.36 -5.71 -2.10
CA ASP A 220 16.61 -4.49 -2.42
C ASP A 220 17.48 -3.26 -2.75
N GLY A 221 18.79 -3.44 -2.80
CA GLY A 221 19.76 -2.36 -3.07
C GLY A 221 20.23 -1.62 -1.82
N PHE A 222 19.75 -2.00 -0.62
CA PHE A 222 20.19 -1.47 0.65
C PHE A 222 20.84 -2.56 1.49
N SER A 223 21.99 -2.32 2.09
CA SER A 223 22.71 -3.30 2.91
C SER A 223 22.32 -3.27 4.39
N SER A 224 21.71 -2.18 4.86
CA SER A 224 21.34 -1.98 6.26
C SER A 224 20.14 -1.05 6.43
N GLN A 225 19.52 -1.02 7.61
CA GLN A 225 18.47 -0.06 7.94
C GLN A 225 18.99 1.39 7.95
N VAL A 226 20.28 1.60 8.16
CA VAL A 226 20.89 2.94 8.09
C VAL A 226 20.89 3.44 6.66
N GLU A 227 21.24 2.60 5.68
CA GLU A 227 21.19 2.97 4.26
C GLU A 227 19.74 3.14 3.77
N ARG A 228 18.80 2.38 4.32
CA ARG A 228 17.37 2.54 4.01
C ARG A 228 16.79 3.85 4.54
N THR A 229 17.43 4.49 5.50
CA THR A 229 16.98 5.77 6.04
C THR A 229 17.69 6.89 5.29
N PRO A 230 16.97 7.74 4.57
CA PRO A 230 17.56 8.89 3.88
C PRO A 230 18.35 9.76 4.85
N GLN A 231 19.42 10.39 4.36
CA GLN A 231 20.22 11.34 5.12
C GLN A 231 19.77 12.76 4.80
N GLY A 232 19.68 13.60 5.84
CA GLY A 232 19.16 14.95 5.75
C GLY A 232 17.92 15.16 6.59
N ARG A 233 17.04 16.07 6.15
CA ARG A 233 15.80 16.39 6.83
C ARG A 233 14.61 16.27 5.87
N ALA A 234 13.63 15.46 6.26
CA ALA A 234 12.37 15.36 5.52
C ALA A 234 11.65 16.71 5.49
N PHE A 235 11.67 17.43 6.60
CA PHE A 235 11.09 18.77 6.75
C PHE A 235 12.10 19.69 7.42
N ALA A 236 12.41 20.83 6.81
CA ALA A 236 13.29 21.85 7.36
C ALA A 236 12.51 22.97 8.07
N THR A 237 11.26 23.21 7.65
CA THR A 237 10.37 24.24 8.17
C THR A 237 9.00 23.65 8.59
N ILE A 238 8.20 24.44 9.30
CA ILE A 238 6.82 24.08 9.65
C ILE A 238 5.98 23.98 8.38
N GLU A 239 6.22 24.85 7.41
CA GLU A 239 5.54 24.89 6.12
C GLU A 239 5.82 23.65 5.30
N ASP A 240 7.07 23.14 5.29
CA ASP A 240 7.40 21.86 4.65
C ASP A 240 6.56 20.73 5.25
N ALA A 241 6.46 20.67 6.56
CA ALA A 241 5.69 19.65 7.24
C ALA A 241 4.17 19.81 6.99
N ALA A 242 3.65 21.03 6.98
CA ALA A 242 2.23 21.31 6.71
C ALA A 242 1.83 20.90 5.29
N ALA A 243 2.74 21.02 4.31
CA ALA A 243 2.53 20.58 2.94
C ALA A 243 2.32 19.06 2.78
N TYR A 244 2.62 18.29 3.83
CA TYR A 244 2.45 16.82 3.88
C TYR A 244 1.57 16.36 5.05
N ASP A 245 0.86 17.26 5.72
CA ASP A 245 -0.06 16.92 6.81
C ASP A 245 -1.45 16.54 6.25
N PRO A 246 -1.89 15.26 6.33
CA PRO A 246 -3.19 14.83 5.83
C PRO A 246 -4.36 15.64 6.38
N PHE A 247 -4.27 16.11 7.62
CA PHE A 247 -5.32 16.87 8.29
C PHE A 247 -5.48 18.30 7.73
N THR A 248 -4.44 18.81 7.10
CA THR A 248 -4.45 20.11 6.40
C THR A 248 -4.77 19.91 4.91
N LEU A 249 -4.19 18.86 4.28
CA LEU A 249 -4.35 18.59 2.87
C LEU A 249 -5.82 18.33 2.47
N ILE A 250 -6.60 17.72 3.36
CA ILE A 250 -8.01 17.42 3.09
C ILE A 250 -8.83 18.69 2.80
N ASP A 251 -8.42 19.85 3.30
CA ASP A 251 -9.05 21.13 3.05
C ASP A 251 -8.64 21.78 1.72
N GLN A 252 -7.53 21.32 1.15
CA GLN A 252 -6.96 21.92 -0.05
C GLN A 252 -7.45 21.23 -1.33
N VAL A 253 -8.00 20.01 -1.21
CA VAL A 253 -8.54 19.28 -2.36
C VAL A 253 -10.01 19.65 -2.59
N PRO A 254 -10.38 20.12 -3.80
CA PRO A 254 -11.78 20.37 -4.14
C PRO A 254 -12.64 19.11 -3.90
N PRO A 255 -13.87 19.25 -3.37
CA PRO A 255 -14.72 18.10 -3.01
C PRO A 255 -14.98 17.12 -4.17
N ASP A 256 -15.11 17.63 -5.40
CA ASP A 256 -15.32 16.82 -6.60
C ASP A 256 -14.04 16.10 -7.10
N GLN A 257 -12.89 16.48 -6.59
CA GLN A 257 -11.60 15.86 -6.89
C GLN A 257 -11.12 14.92 -5.77
N LEU A 258 -11.77 14.93 -4.61
CA LEU A 258 -11.39 14.04 -3.53
C LEU A 258 -11.44 12.57 -3.97
N PRO A 259 -10.37 11.78 -3.74
CA PRO A 259 -10.44 10.34 -3.92
C PRO A 259 -11.35 9.73 -2.85
N HIS A 260 -11.88 8.54 -3.11
CA HIS A 260 -12.50 7.75 -2.06
C HIS A 260 -11.46 7.42 -0.98
N ILE A 261 -11.82 7.58 0.29
CA ILE A 261 -10.91 7.40 1.42
C ILE A 261 -11.33 6.17 2.22
N TYR A 262 -10.39 5.25 2.44
CA TYR A 262 -10.55 4.12 3.34
C TYR A 262 -9.57 4.21 4.51
N LEU A 263 -10.07 4.08 5.72
CA LEU A 263 -9.25 4.07 6.94
C LEU A 263 -9.58 2.85 7.79
N ASP A 264 -8.57 2.15 8.31
CA ASP A 264 -8.75 1.21 9.40
C ASP A 264 -7.61 1.28 10.42
N CYS A 265 -7.91 0.92 11.67
CA CYS A 265 -6.90 0.85 12.72
C CYS A 265 -7.35 -0.10 13.84
N GLY A 266 -6.40 -0.81 14.41
CA GLY A 266 -6.63 -1.66 15.58
C GLY A 266 -6.99 -0.85 16.82
N THR A 267 -7.94 -1.33 17.63
CA THR A 267 -8.37 -0.63 18.87
C THR A 267 -7.29 -0.55 19.93
N GLU A 268 -6.26 -1.41 19.84
CA GLU A 268 -5.08 -1.45 20.73
C GLU A 268 -3.85 -0.82 20.08
N ASP A 269 -4.00 -0.30 18.86
CA ASP A 269 -2.91 0.37 18.13
C ASP A 269 -2.70 1.78 18.68
N ARG A 270 -1.44 2.12 18.97
CA ARG A 270 -1.06 3.47 19.42
C ARG A 270 -1.37 4.58 18.43
N LEU A 271 -1.58 4.26 17.14
CA LEU A 271 -1.86 5.21 16.07
C LEU A 271 -3.36 5.45 15.84
N ILE A 272 -4.23 4.78 16.63
CA ILE A 272 -5.68 4.88 16.46
C ILE A 272 -6.22 6.32 16.66
N ALA A 273 -5.54 7.14 17.45
CA ALA A 273 -5.97 8.52 17.70
C ALA A 273 -5.98 9.35 16.40
N GLY A 274 -4.91 9.26 15.59
CA GLY A 274 -4.86 9.96 14.31
C GLY A 274 -5.89 9.45 13.30
N ALA A 275 -6.15 8.13 13.27
CA ALA A 275 -7.19 7.58 12.41
C ALA A 275 -8.59 8.07 12.81
N ARG A 276 -8.89 8.13 14.11
CA ARG A 276 -10.16 8.67 14.64
C ARG A 276 -10.32 10.15 14.36
N GLU A 277 -9.25 10.93 14.51
CA GLU A 277 -9.26 12.35 14.25
C GLU A 277 -9.55 12.64 12.77
N LEU A 278 -8.87 11.98 11.85
CA LEU A 278 -9.13 12.15 10.42
C LEU A 278 -10.56 11.71 10.06
N ALA A 279 -11.04 10.58 10.60
CA ALA A 279 -12.40 10.13 10.40
C ALA A 279 -13.43 11.16 10.94
N GLY A 280 -13.14 11.77 12.09
CA GLY A 280 -13.97 12.86 12.65
C GLY A 280 -14.07 14.07 11.72
N ILE A 281 -12.93 14.51 11.18
CA ILE A 281 -12.86 15.61 10.21
C ILE A 281 -13.67 15.30 8.95
N LEU A 282 -13.54 14.08 8.43
CA LEU A 282 -14.30 13.67 7.24
C LEU A 282 -15.82 13.66 7.50
N MET A 283 -16.25 13.19 8.68
CA MET A 283 -17.66 13.23 9.10
C MET A 283 -18.19 14.65 9.25
N GLU A 284 -17.43 15.53 9.89
CA GLU A 284 -17.83 16.93 10.11
C GLU A 284 -17.99 17.72 8.79
N ARG A 285 -17.33 17.25 7.73
CA ARG A 285 -17.37 17.89 6.40
C ARG A 285 -18.27 17.17 5.39
N ASP A 286 -19.03 16.18 5.82
CA ASP A 286 -19.89 15.37 4.97
C ASP A 286 -19.13 14.72 3.79
N ILE A 287 -17.82 14.41 3.96
CA ILE A 287 -17.00 13.72 2.95
C ILE A 287 -17.26 12.22 3.08
N PRO A 288 -17.72 11.53 2.02
CA PRO A 288 -17.91 10.08 2.05
C PRO A 288 -16.60 9.32 2.21
N PHE A 289 -16.54 8.38 3.14
CA PHE A 289 -15.39 7.52 3.38
C PHE A 289 -15.80 6.20 4.05
N ASP A 290 -14.91 5.21 4.01
CA ASP A 290 -15.04 3.98 4.79
C ASP A 290 -14.10 4.03 5.99
N TYR A 291 -14.64 3.76 7.20
CA TYR A 291 -13.84 3.66 8.41
C TYR A 291 -14.16 2.41 9.21
N MET A 292 -13.11 1.71 9.63
CA MET A 292 -13.28 0.52 10.45
C MET A 292 -12.29 0.47 11.62
N GLN A 293 -12.78 0.02 12.77
CA GLN A 293 -11.97 -0.34 13.91
C GLN A 293 -12.22 -1.80 14.27
N MET A 294 -11.15 -2.56 14.43
CA MET A 294 -11.20 -3.96 14.86
C MET A 294 -10.26 -4.15 16.05
N GLY A 295 -10.48 -5.20 16.83
CA GLY A 295 -9.53 -5.62 17.87
C GLY A 295 -8.16 -5.90 17.24
N GLY A 296 -7.09 -5.43 17.89
CA GLY A 296 -5.72 -5.67 17.47
C GLY A 296 -4.80 -4.46 17.67
N ALA A 297 -3.51 -4.73 17.62
CA ALA A 297 -2.43 -3.77 17.86
C ALA A 297 -1.62 -3.54 16.58
N HIS A 298 -0.59 -2.66 16.65
CA HIS A 298 0.29 -2.33 15.53
C HIS A 298 1.24 -3.48 15.17
N ASN A 299 0.74 -4.52 14.54
CA ASN A 299 1.50 -5.73 14.20
C ASN A 299 0.94 -6.47 12.99
N SER A 300 1.71 -7.45 12.51
CA SER A 300 1.36 -8.25 11.32
C SER A 300 0.05 -9.04 11.48
N ALA A 301 -0.32 -9.45 12.70
CA ALA A 301 -1.58 -10.18 12.91
C ALA A 301 -2.80 -9.32 12.55
N TYR A 302 -2.79 -8.04 12.94
CA TYR A 302 -3.81 -7.08 12.54
C TYR A 302 -3.79 -6.85 11.02
N TRP A 303 -2.63 -6.59 10.44
CA TRP A 303 -2.52 -6.28 9.00
C TRP A 303 -2.93 -7.44 8.10
N ILE A 304 -2.62 -8.69 8.47
CA ILE A 304 -3.12 -9.88 7.76
C ILE A 304 -4.66 -9.91 7.78
N GLN A 305 -5.27 -9.56 8.91
CA GLN A 305 -6.71 -9.53 9.06
C GLN A 305 -7.37 -8.40 8.25
N SER A 306 -6.76 -7.20 8.20
CA SER A 306 -7.31 -6.05 7.48
C SER A 306 -7.05 -6.08 5.98
N MET A 307 -6.05 -6.84 5.52
CA MET A 307 -5.57 -6.87 4.15
C MET A 307 -6.65 -7.16 3.11
N GLY A 308 -7.45 -8.19 3.35
CA GLY A 308 -8.51 -8.56 2.41
C GLY A 308 -9.53 -7.45 2.19
N ARG A 309 -9.76 -6.64 3.23
CA ARG A 309 -10.69 -5.51 3.15
C ARG A 309 -10.07 -4.32 2.44
N ILE A 310 -8.83 -3.92 2.79
CA ILE A 310 -8.20 -2.77 2.14
C ILE A 310 -8.04 -3.01 0.63
N ILE A 311 -7.63 -4.21 0.20
CA ILE A 311 -7.56 -4.57 -1.21
C ILE A 311 -8.96 -4.55 -1.84
N GLY A 312 -9.95 -5.16 -1.18
CA GLY A 312 -11.32 -5.26 -1.68
C GLY A 312 -11.99 -3.91 -1.89
N VAL A 313 -11.87 -2.98 -0.94
CA VAL A 313 -12.44 -1.64 -1.08
C VAL A 313 -11.79 -0.88 -2.23
N GLN A 314 -10.45 -0.90 -2.33
CA GLN A 314 -9.76 -0.23 -3.45
C GLN A 314 -10.20 -0.80 -4.79
N TYR A 315 -10.28 -2.12 -4.90
CA TYR A 315 -10.75 -2.81 -6.10
C TYR A 315 -12.19 -2.40 -6.47
N GLU A 316 -13.13 -2.46 -5.54
CA GLU A 316 -14.54 -2.13 -5.78
C GLU A 316 -14.73 -0.67 -6.20
N VAL A 317 -13.96 0.26 -5.64
CA VAL A 317 -14.01 1.68 -6.04
C VAL A 317 -13.52 1.85 -7.47
N MET A 318 -12.38 1.25 -7.83
CA MET A 318 -11.87 1.29 -9.21
C MET A 318 -12.87 0.68 -10.20
N GLN A 319 -13.45 -0.49 -9.90
CA GLN A 319 -14.44 -1.14 -10.77
C GLN A 319 -15.67 -0.25 -11.00
N ARG A 320 -16.20 0.37 -9.93
CA ARG A 320 -17.32 1.31 -10.05
C ARG A 320 -16.97 2.52 -10.90
N ALA A 321 -15.79 3.10 -10.72
CA ALA A 321 -15.31 4.25 -11.48
C ALA A 321 -15.09 3.93 -12.96
N LEU A 322 -14.72 2.69 -13.28
CA LEU A 322 -14.55 2.19 -14.64
C LEU A 322 -15.88 1.77 -15.29
N GLY A 323 -17.03 1.88 -14.60
CA GLY A 323 -18.33 1.42 -15.08
C GLY A 323 -18.45 -0.10 -15.18
N GLN A 324 -17.55 -0.82 -14.52
CA GLN A 324 -17.54 -2.29 -14.46
C GLN A 324 -18.34 -2.74 -13.22
N ARG A 325 -19.07 -3.84 -13.35
CA ARG A 325 -19.62 -4.47 -12.15
C ARG A 325 -18.47 -5.20 -11.45
N PRO A 326 -18.27 -5.00 -10.13
CA PRO A 326 -17.31 -5.80 -9.39
C PRO A 326 -17.60 -7.27 -9.71
N SER A 327 -16.61 -7.97 -10.26
CA SER A 327 -16.72 -9.40 -10.50
C SER A 327 -16.86 -10.02 -9.12
N GLY A 328 -18.11 -10.18 -8.67
CA GLY A 328 -18.37 -10.84 -7.40
C GLY A 328 -17.64 -12.18 -7.44
N ARG A 329 -16.91 -12.51 -6.37
CA ARG A 329 -16.15 -13.74 -6.15
C ARG A 329 -16.53 -14.80 -7.17
N ARG A 330 -15.66 -15.16 -8.10
CA ARG A 330 -15.92 -16.33 -8.95
C ARG A 330 -16.32 -17.46 -7.98
N ARG A 331 -17.60 -17.77 -7.94
CA ARG A 331 -18.03 -18.97 -7.24
C ARG A 331 -17.25 -20.11 -7.86
N PRO A 332 -16.59 -20.97 -7.10
CA PRO A 332 -16.06 -22.19 -7.66
C PRO A 332 -17.19 -22.80 -8.48
N THR A 333 -16.97 -22.95 -9.77
CA THR A 333 -17.88 -23.70 -10.63
C THR A 333 -17.89 -25.12 -10.09
N ASN A 334 -19.03 -25.52 -9.53
CA ASN A 334 -19.27 -26.89 -9.08
C ASN A 334 -19.04 -27.88 -10.22
#